data_87f18248bfd3aac142ccaa7322114eae
#
_entry.id   87f18248bfd3aac142ccaa7322114eae
#
_cell.length_a   1.000
_cell.length_b   1.000
_cell.length_c   1.000
_cell.angle_alpha   90.00
_cell.angle_beta   90.00
_cell.angle_gamma   90.00
#
_symmetry.space_group_name_H-M   'P 1'
#
loop_
_entity.id
_entity.type
_entity.pdbx_description
1 polymer ?
#
loop_
_entity_poly.entity_id
_entity_poly.type
_entity_poly.pdbx_seq_one_letter_code
_entity_poly.pdbx_strand_id
1 'polypeptide(L)'
;MGKGSHILEVHTRARTEFVPLSDRIRSEAAGLLASSGVLHVYVPHTTAGICVNEGADPDVVADLARVLDRLVPWSADYRHTEGNAAAHVKAAFVGTSTLVPVRDSKLRLGRWQEIFFCEFDGPRHRTVELTFLPG
;
A
#
# COMPACT_ATOMS: atom_id res chain seq x y z
N MET A 1 -2.05 19.08 6.53
CA MET A 1 -3.18 18.27 6.95
C MET A 1 -3.48 18.49 8.42
N GLY A 2 -4.68 18.21 8.85
CA GLY A 2 -5.10 18.37 10.24
C GLY A 2 -4.50 17.34 11.19
N LYS A 3 -4.80 17.46 12.49
CA LYS A 3 -4.27 16.59 13.54
C LYS A 3 -4.65 15.16 13.30
N GLY A 4 -5.32 14.56 12.81
CA GLY A 4 -5.64 13.15 12.61
C GLY A 4 -5.09 12.56 11.34
N SER A 5 -4.23 13.27 10.63
CA SER A 5 -3.77 12.80 9.33
C SER A 5 -2.33 13.17 9.01
N HIS A 6 -1.74 12.41 8.10
CA HIS A 6 -0.36 12.59 7.66
C HIS A 6 -0.23 12.03 6.25
N ILE A 7 0.60 12.66 5.41
CA ILE A 7 0.89 12.16 4.07
C ILE A 7 2.31 11.59 4.05
N LEU A 8 2.43 10.33 3.62
CA LEU A 8 3.72 9.72 3.30
C LEU A 8 4.01 9.92 1.81
N GLU A 9 5.24 10.25 1.47
CA GLU A 9 5.70 10.25 0.09
C GLU A 9 6.43 8.95 -0.20
N VAL A 10 6.11 8.32 -1.32
CA VAL A 10 6.69 7.05 -1.74
C VAL A 10 7.28 7.22 -3.14
N HIS A 11 8.59 7.01 -3.27
CA HIS A 11 9.27 7.04 -4.56
C HIS A 11 9.53 5.61 -5.00
N THR A 12 8.85 5.17 -6.05
CA THR A 12 9.02 3.82 -6.56
C THR A 12 10.10 3.77 -7.64
N ARG A 13 10.70 2.60 -7.82
CA ARG A 13 11.88 2.40 -8.67
C ARG A 13 11.64 1.46 -9.84
N ALA A 14 10.56 0.73 -9.82
CA ALA A 14 10.25 -0.28 -10.84
C ALA A 14 8.78 -0.21 -11.21
N ARG A 15 8.43 -0.82 -12.34
CA ARG A 15 7.04 -0.90 -12.77
C ARG A 15 6.17 -1.56 -11.71
N THR A 16 6.62 -2.70 -11.19
CA THR A 16 5.96 -3.41 -10.09
C THR A 16 6.91 -3.42 -8.90
N GLU A 17 6.42 -2.94 -7.78
CA GLU A 17 7.22 -2.89 -6.55
C GLU A 17 6.31 -2.90 -5.34
N PHE A 18 6.63 -3.74 -4.35
CA PHE A 18 5.93 -3.78 -3.07
C PHE A 18 6.81 -3.08 -2.04
N VAL A 19 6.42 -1.88 -1.64
CA VAL A 19 7.20 -1.04 -0.73
C VAL A 19 6.69 -1.20 0.69
N PRO A 20 7.50 -1.72 1.64
CA PRO A 20 7.06 -1.84 3.02
C PRO A 20 6.91 -0.48 3.68
N LEU A 21 5.81 -0.27 4.40
CA LEU A 21 5.47 1.02 4.99
C LEU A 21 5.43 1.01 6.51
N SER A 22 5.40 -0.16 7.17
CA SER A 22 5.12 -0.23 8.60
C SER A 22 6.11 0.57 9.43
N ASP A 23 7.41 0.41 9.17
CA ASP A 23 8.44 1.16 9.92
C ASP A 23 8.39 2.65 9.64
N ARG A 24 8.12 3.04 8.41
CA ARG A 24 7.95 4.45 8.06
C ARG A 24 6.75 5.07 8.77
N ILE A 25 5.64 4.33 8.85
CA ILE A 25 4.46 4.79 9.59
C ILE A 25 4.81 4.98 11.06
N ARG A 26 5.52 4.03 11.65
CA ARG A 26 5.92 4.11 13.06
C ARG A 26 6.83 5.29 13.34
N SER A 27 7.74 5.62 12.43
CA SER A 27 8.68 6.71 12.65
C SER A 27 8.12 8.08 12.22
N GLU A 28 7.52 8.17 11.04
CA GLU A 28 7.08 9.46 10.50
C GLU A 28 5.72 9.90 11.04
N ALA A 29 4.87 8.95 11.39
CA ALA A 29 3.52 9.22 11.87
C ALA A 29 3.31 8.84 13.34
N ALA A 30 4.37 8.76 14.13
CA ALA A 30 4.29 8.39 15.54
C ALA A 30 3.32 9.29 16.32
N GLY A 31 3.35 10.59 16.07
CA GLY A 31 2.46 11.55 16.73
C GLY A 31 0.99 11.39 16.34
N LEU A 32 0.71 10.71 15.22
CA LEU A 32 -0.63 10.44 14.77
C LEU A 32 -1.26 9.27 15.54
N LEU A 33 -0.44 8.29 15.92
CA LEU A 33 -0.90 7.08 16.62
C LEU A 33 -1.06 7.38 18.11
N ALA A 34 -2.06 8.17 18.46
CA ALA A 34 -2.32 8.56 19.82
C ALA A 34 -3.39 7.65 20.44
N SER A 35 -3.03 6.86 21.45
CA SER A 35 -3.96 5.97 22.16
C SER A 35 -4.45 4.79 21.30
N SER A 36 -5.72 4.45 21.40
CA SER A 36 -6.33 3.32 20.68
C SER A 36 -7.32 3.80 19.65
N GLY A 37 -7.48 3.02 18.58
CA GLY A 37 -8.38 3.35 17.48
C GLY A 37 -8.02 2.56 16.25
N VAL A 38 -8.17 3.19 15.09
CA VAL A 38 -7.92 2.58 13.79
C VAL A 38 -7.12 3.55 12.93
N LEU A 39 -6.08 3.04 12.29
CA LEU A 39 -5.36 3.79 11.27
C LEU A 39 -5.92 3.41 9.90
N HIS A 40 -6.42 4.40 9.17
CA HIS A 40 -6.82 4.24 7.78
C HIS A 40 -5.64 4.59 6.89
N VAL A 41 -5.27 3.68 6.01
CA VAL A 41 -4.18 3.86 5.05
C VAL A 41 -4.80 3.89 3.66
N TYR A 42 -4.66 5.01 2.96
CA TYR A 42 -5.33 5.24 1.68
C TYR A 42 -4.34 5.63 0.58
N VAL A 43 -4.49 4.99 -0.58
CA VAL A 43 -3.68 5.25 -1.77
C VAL A 43 -4.53 6.01 -2.79
N PRO A 44 -4.27 7.33 -2.99
CA PRO A 44 -5.09 8.15 -3.89
C PRO A 44 -4.58 8.05 -5.34
N HIS A 45 -4.43 6.84 -5.84
CA HIS A 45 -3.93 6.58 -7.19
C HIS A 45 -4.73 5.45 -7.84
N THR A 46 -4.74 5.42 -9.17
CA THR A 46 -5.50 4.43 -9.94
C THR A 46 -4.64 3.28 -10.47
N THR A 47 -3.31 3.35 -10.31
CA THR A 47 -2.37 2.33 -10.78
C THR A 47 -1.47 1.82 -9.66
N ALA A 48 -1.92 1.97 -8.43
CA ALA A 48 -1.24 1.48 -7.24
C ALA A 48 -2.28 1.10 -6.20
N GLY A 49 -1.89 0.34 -5.19
CA GLY A 49 -2.77 -0.10 -4.14
C GLY A 49 -2.05 -0.29 -2.81
N ILE A 50 -2.78 -0.85 -1.85
CA ILE A 50 -2.27 -1.13 -0.52
C ILE A 50 -2.70 -2.54 -0.12
N CYS A 51 -1.80 -3.30 0.52
CA CYS A 51 -2.16 -4.58 1.08
C CYS A 51 -1.39 -4.86 2.36
N VAL A 52 -1.92 -5.77 3.17
CA VAL A 52 -1.25 -6.27 4.37
C VAL A 52 -1.00 -7.75 4.17
N ASN A 53 0.26 -8.14 4.14
CA ASN A 53 0.65 -9.52 3.92
C ASN A 53 2.02 -9.79 4.54
N GLU A 54 2.61 -10.93 4.20
CA GLU A 54 3.86 -11.41 4.76
C GLU A 54 5.02 -10.49 4.41
N GLY A 55 5.71 -9.98 5.42
CA GLY A 55 6.84 -9.07 5.25
C GLY A 55 8.21 -9.65 5.58
N ALA A 56 8.25 -10.85 6.20
CA ALA A 56 9.51 -11.44 6.63
C ALA A 56 10.19 -12.25 5.52
N ASP A 57 9.42 -12.99 4.74
CA ASP A 57 9.93 -13.81 3.64
C ASP A 57 9.75 -13.09 2.31
N PRO A 58 10.83 -12.63 1.66
CA PRO A 58 10.73 -11.91 0.39
C PRO A 58 10.17 -12.77 -0.75
N ASP A 59 10.19 -14.09 -0.63
CA ASP A 59 9.64 -14.97 -1.65
C ASP A 59 8.12 -14.83 -1.76
N VAL A 60 7.43 -14.50 -0.66
CA VAL A 60 5.98 -14.29 -0.69
C VAL A 60 5.63 -13.10 -1.58
N VAL A 61 6.32 -11.99 -1.42
CA VAL A 61 6.11 -10.80 -2.26
C VAL A 61 6.45 -11.10 -3.73
N ALA A 62 7.54 -11.83 -3.96
CA ALA A 62 7.94 -12.23 -5.31
C ALA A 62 6.85 -13.10 -5.96
N ASP A 63 6.28 -14.03 -5.20
CA ASP A 63 5.18 -14.88 -5.68
C ASP A 63 3.92 -14.06 -5.94
N LEU A 64 3.57 -13.12 -5.06
CA LEU A 64 2.43 -12.24 -5.27
C LEU A 64 2.57 -11.46 -6.58
N ALA A 65 3.72 -10.86 -6.82
CA ALA A 65 3.98 -10.09 -8.04
C ALA A 65 3.85 -10.98 -9.28
N ARG A 66 4.45 -12.16 -9.24
CA ARG A 66 4.44 -13.11 -10.36
C ARG A 66 3.03 -13.63 -10.67
N VAL A 67 2.27 -13.98 -9.63
CA VAL A 67 0.91 -14.47 -9.81
C VAL A 67 0.00 -13.38 -10.35
N LEU A 68 0.14 -12.15 -9.84
CA LEU A 68 -0.63 -11.02 -10.36
C LEU A 68 -0.31 -10.76 -11.84
N ASP A 69 0.96 -10.84 -12.23
CA ASP A 69 1.34 -10.69 -13.65
C ASP A 69 0.73 -11.76 -14.53
N ARG A 70 0.61 -12.98 -14.01
CA ARG A 70 -0.01 -14.08 -14.75
C ARG A 70 -1.51 -13.90 -14.90
N LEU A 71 -2.19 -13.47 -13.82
CA LEU A 71 -3.63 -13.25 -13.83
C LEU A 71 -4.01 -12.01 -14.64
N VAL A 72 -3.18 -10.98 -14.60
CA VAL A 72 -3.41 -9.70 -15.28
C VAL A 72 -2.15 -9.36 -16.06
N PRO A 73 -1.97 -9.95 -17.26
CA PRO A 73 -0.76 -9.70 -18.05
C PRO A 73 -0.68 -8.26 -18.50
N TRP A 74 0.55 -7.75 -18.59
CA TRP A 74 0.76 -6.36 -19.00
C TRP A 74 0.22 -6.06 -20.38
N SER A 75 0.40 -6.98 -21.32
CA SER A 75 -0.10 -6.87 -22.68
C SER A 75 -1.20 -7.89 -22.90
N ALA A 76 -2.39 -7.41 -23.21
CA ALA A 76 -3.57 -8.22 -23.51
C ALA A 76 -4.53 -7.37 -24.33
N ASP A 77 -5.73 -7.88 -24.55
CA ASP A 77 -6.75 -7.19 -25.34
C ASP A 77 -7.47 -6.13 -24.48
N TYR A 78 -6.76 -5.05 -24.15
CA TYR A 78 -7.31 -3.94 -23.39
C TYR A 78 -7.78 -2.80 -24.31
N ARG A 79 -8.83 -2.10 -23.87
CA ARG A 79 -9.33 -0.92 -24.59
C ARG A 79 -8.57 0.37 -24.26
N HIS A 80 -8.00 0.42 -23.06
CA HIS A 80 -7.27 1.61 -22.61
C HIS A 80 -6.04 1.82 -23.48
N THR A 81 -5.84 3.03 -24.00
CA THR A 81 -4.85 3.29 -25.03
C THR A 81 -3.48 3.70 -24.52
N GLU A 82 -3.34 4.01 -23.23
CA GLU A 82 -2.07 4.47 -22.65
C GLU A 82 -1.07 3.34 -22.40
N GLY A 83 -1.47 2.08 -22.56
CA GLY A 83 -0.59 0.93 -22.42
C GLY A 83 -0.43 0.43 -20.99
N ASN A 84 -1.14 1.01 -20.02
CA ASN A 84 -1.02 0.63 -18.61
C ASN A 84 -2.32 0.07 -18.01
N ALA A 85 -3.20 -0.48 -18.85
CA ALA A 85 -4.47 -1.03 -18.40
C ALA A 85 -4.30 -2.09 -17.32
N ALA A 86 -3.27 -2.94 -17.44
CA ALA A 86 -2.98 -3.98 -16.44
C ALA A 86 -2.77 -3.39 -15.04
N ALA A 87 -2.09 -2.25 -14.96
CA ALA A 87 -1.85 -1.59 -13.68
C ALA A 87 -3.14 -1.13 -13.01
N HIS A 88 -4.09 -0.58 -13.80
CA HIS A 88 -5.41 -0.21 -13.28
C HIS A 88 -6.17 -1.43 -12.76
N VAL A 89 -6.14 -2.53 -13.49
CA VAL A 89 -6.84 -3.76 -13.08
C VAL A 89 -6.21 -4.34 -11.81
N LYS A 90 -4.88 -4.39 -11.73
CA LYS A 90 -4.19 -4.87 -10.52
C LYS A 90 -4.51 -4.01 -9.31
N ALA A 91 -4.54 -2.68 -9.47
CA ALA A 91 -4.91 -1.76 -8.40
C ALA A 91 -6.33 -2.02 -7.91
N ALA A 92 -7.26 -2.28 -8.82
CA ALA A 92 -8.65 -2.62 -8.46
C ALA A 92 -8.73 -3.94 -7.69
N PHE A 93 -7.96 -4.96 -8.08
CA PHE A 93 -7.91 -6.23 -7.36
C PHE A 93 -7.34 -6.10 -5.96
N VAL A 94 -6.25 -5.38 -5.81
CA VAL A 94 -5.57 -5.22 -4.52
C VAL A 94 -6.35 -4.29 -3.60
N GLY A 95 -6.92 -3.23 -4.16
CA GLY A 95 -7.63 -2.21 -3.39
C GLY A 95 -6.73 -1.05 -2.99
N THR A 96 -7.38 0.07 -2.66
CA THR A 96 -6.68 1.32 -2.39
C THR A 96 -6.68 1.72 -0.92
N SER A 97 -7.32 0.96 -0.04
CA SER A 97 -7.35 1.31 1.37
C SER A 97 -7.33 0.08 2.26
N THR A 98 -6.82 0.27 3.46
CA THR A 98 -6.89 -0.73 4.51
C THR A 98 -7.05 -0.06 5.86
N LEU A 99 -7.56 -0.81 6.83
CA LEU A 99 -7.69 -0.38 8.21
C LEU A 99 -6.80 -1.26 9.08
N VAL A 100 -6.00 -0.63 9.92
CA VAL A 100 -5.13 -1.35 10.86
C VAL A 100 -5.49 -0.92 12.27
N PRO A 101 -5.85 -1.84 13.15
CA PRO A 101 -6.11 -1.48 14.54
C PRO A 101 -4.89 -0.90 15.21
N VAL A 102 -5.10 0.08 16.10
CA VAL A 102 -4.07 0.70 16.92
C VAL A 102 -4.45 0.52 18.38
N ARG A 103 -3.52 0.05 19.20
CA ARG A 103 -3.71 -0.07 20.64
C ARG A 103 -2.48 0.45 21.35
N ASP A 104 -2.70 1.27 22.38
CA ASP A 104 -1.63 1.85 23.17
C ASP A 104 -0.56 2.50 22.26
N SER A 105 -1.02 3.25 21.26
CA SER A 105 -0.18 3.97 20.30
C SER A 105 0.67 3.07 19.41
N LYS A 106 0.28 1.80 19.25
CA LYS A 106 1.03 0.84 18.42
C LYS A 106 0.13 0.19 17.37
N LEU A 107 0.66 0.02 16.17
CA LEU A 107 -0.01 -0.74 15.12
C LEU A 107 -0.17 -2.20 15.57
N ARG A 108 -1.38 -2.70 15.45
CA ARG A 108 -1.71 -4.10 15.77
C ARG A 108 -1.59 -4.95 14.51
N LEU A 109 -0.37 -5.28 14.18
CA LEU A 109 -0.09 -6.21 13.09
C LEU A 109 0.24 -7.59 13.66
N GLY A 110 -0.17 -8.63 12.95
CA GLY A 110 0.29 -9.97 13.24
C GLY A 110 1.81 -10.05 13.07
N ARG A 111 2.42 -11.09 13.65
CA ARG A 111 3.88 -11.25 13.71
C ARG A 111 4.56 -11.12 12.34
N TRP A 112 3.91 -11.63 11.30
CA TRP A 112 4.48 -11.67 9.95
C TRP A 112 3.89 -10.62 9.01
N GLN A 113 2.94 -9.83 9.49
CA GLN A 113 2.26 -8.85 8.65
C GLN A 113 3.09 -7.59 8.45
N GLU A 114 3.06 -7.11 7.23
CA GLU A 114 3.63 -5.84 6.80
C GLU A 114 2.60 -5.10 5.97
N ILE A 115 2.55 -3.78 6.11
CA ILE A 115 1.73 -2.94 5.24
C ILE A 115 2.57 -2.60 4.01
N PHE A 116 2.08 -3.00 2.82
CA PHE A 116 2.79 -2.75 1.56
C PHE A 116 2.05 -1.73 0.70
N PHE A 117 2.80 -0.75 0.21
CA PHE A 117 2.38 0.03 -0.95
C PHE A 117 2.67 -0.81 -2.18
N CYS A 118 1.66 -1.03 -3.02
CA CYS A 118 1.78 -1.87 -4.22
C CYS A 118 1.81 -0.99 -5.45
N GLU A 119 2.98 -0.83 -6.05
CA GLU A 119 3.16 -0.09 -7.30
C GLU A 119 2.96 -1.01 -8.48
N PHE A 120 2.13 -0.60 -9.44
CA PHE A 120 1.90 -1.38 -10.66
C PHE A 120 2.24 -0.64 -11.94
N ASP A 121 2.65 0.63 -11.87
CA ASP A 121 2.97 1.46 -13.04
C ASP A 121 4.09 2.45 -12.73
N GLY A 122 5.11 1.99 -12.04
CA GLY A 122 6.27 2.78 -11.69
C GLY A 122 7.35 2.80 -12.79
N PRO A 123 8.45 3.48 -12.54
CA PRO A 123 8.72 4.28 -11.34
C PRO A 123 7.97 5.60 -11.31
N ARG A 124 7.47 5.98 -10.12
CA ARG A 124 6.72 7.22 -9.93
C ARG A 124 6.93 7.80 -8.54
N HIS A 125 6.59 9.08 -8.40
CA HIS A 125 6.40 9.70 -7.10
C HIS A 125 4.94 9.54 -6.70
N ARG A 126 4.71 8.87 -5.57
CA ARG A 126 3.38 8.54 -5.06
C ARG A 126 3.18 9.14 -3.68
N THR A 127 1.93 9.17 -3.25
CA THR A 127 1.57 9.55 -1.87
C THR A 127 0.67 8.50 -1.25
N VAL A 128 0.72 8.40 0.06
CA VAL A 128 -0.17 7.57 0.86
C VAL A 128 -0.72 8.46 1.98
N GLU A 129 -2.03 8.47 2.14
CA GLU A 129 -2.69 9.28 3.15
C GLU A 129 -3.03 8.42 4.36
N LEU A 130 -2.55 8.84 5.51
CA LEU A 130 -2.82 8.19 6.80
C LEU A 130 -3.83 9.03 7.57
N THR A 131 -4.87 8.40 8.09
CA THR A 131 -5.86 9.06 8.95
C THR A 131 -6.09 8.20 10.17
N PHE A 132 -5.93 8.77 11.35
CA PHE A 132 -6.18 8.07 12.60
C PHE A 132 -7.61 8.38 13.08
N LEU A 133 -8.35 7.33 13.37
CA LEU A 133 -9.71 7.38 13.90
C LEU A 133 -9.67 6.86 15.33
N PRO A 134 -9.75 7.74 16.34
CA PRO A 134 -9.73 7.30 17.74
C PRO A 134 -10.98 6.51 18.10
N GLY A 135 -10.83 5.55 19.02
CA GLY A 135 -11.96 4.73 19.44
C GLY A 135 -11.70 3.87 20.67
#